data_b2a0d8f6a2102bdb047896a7eec200b3
#
_entry.id   b2a0d8f6a2102bdb047896a7eec200b3
#
_cell.length_a   1.000
_cell.length_b   1.000
_cell.length_c   1.000
_cell.angle_alpha   90.00
_cell.angle_beta   90.00
_cell.angle_gamma   90.00
#
_symmetry.space_group_name_H-M   'P 1'
#
loop_
_entity.id
_entity.type
_entity.pdbx_description
1 polymer ?
#
loop_
_entity_poly.entity_id
_entity_poly.type
_entity_poly.pdbx_seq_one_letter_code
_entity_poly.pdbx_strand_id
1 'polypeptide(L)'
;MQKNLILYSFRRCPYAIRTRMALRVAGIEYEHREVLLKDKPADLVRVSPKATVPVLVFEAPVTQAPPLQVFDESIDIMRWALAQHDPESWLAGDPGTQDNIDDWVATFEANFKPNLDAYKYGDDRTTEAAEQQTLARRRCEQVLAELNNRLKANTASQSNYLFGEQLGFADVAVFPFIRQYAAVDRDRFNALQLTHLTNWLDRWLKDHRFLDVMEKHPRWQAAL
;
A
#
# COMPACT_ATOMS: atom_id res chain seq x y z
N MET A 1 -3.27 11.26 27.32
CA MET A 1 -3.07 9.82 27.54
C MET A 1 -2.64 9.23 26.21
N GLN A 2 -1.42 8.74 26.13
CA GLN A 2 -0.92 8.07 24.91
C GLN A 2 -1.75 6.80 24.74
N LYS A 3 -2.51 6.72 23.64
CA LYS A 3 -3.23 5.50 23.29
C LYS A 3 -2.17 4.49 22.84
N ASN A 4 -2.10 3.33 23.47
CA ASN A 4 -1.24 2.27 22.97
C ASN A 4 -1.82 1.80 21.63
N LEU A 5 -1.11 2.07 20.56
CA LEU A 5 -1.47 1.63 19.21
C LEU A 5 -0.67 0.38 18.87
N ILE A 6 -1.35 -0.60 18.30
CA ILE A 6 -0.72 -1.84 17.81
C ILE A 6 -0.99 -1.95 16.32
N LEU A 7 0.06 -2.13 15.52
CA LEU A 7 -0.05 -2.39 14.10
C LEU A 7 0.37 -3.84 13.79
N TYR A 8 -0.57 -4.69 13.42
CA TYR A 8 -0.25 -5.96 12.78
C TYR A 8 0.11 -5.72 11.32
N SER A 9 1.28 -6.16 10.93
CA SER A 9 1.87 -5.82 9.65
C SER A 9 2.65 -7.00 9.05
N PHE A 10 2.80 -6.98 7.73
CA PHE A 10 3.73 -7.84 7.03
C PHE A 10 4.61 -6.98 6.13
N ARG A 11 5.92 -7.07 6.30
CA ARG A 11 6.89 -6.16 5.69
C ARG A 11 6.69 -5.96 4.19
N ARG A 12 6.40 -7.03 3.44
CA ARG A 12 6.31 -7.00 1.97
C ARG A 12 4.89 -6.79 1.44
N CYS A 13 3.87 -6.76 2.29
CA CYS A 13 2.49 -6.54 1.88
C CYS A 13 2.31 -5.09 1.38
N PRO A 14 1.81 -4.86 0.16
CA PRO A 14 1.64 -3.51 -0.37
C PRO A 14 0.67 -2.67 0.46
N TYR A 15 -0.41 -3.25 0.95
CA TYR A 15 -1.35 -2.60 1.85
C TYR A 15 -0.70 -2.15 3.16
N ALA A 16 0.14 -3.03 3.76
CA ALA A 16 0.84 -2.70 4.98
C ALA A 16 1.98 -1.69 4.77
N ILE A 17 2.61 -1.65 3.59
CA ILE A 17 3.64 -0.65 3.26
C ILE A 17 3.03 0.75 3.25
N ARG A 18 1.94 0.97 2.49
CA ARG A 18 1.32 2.30 2.40
C ARG A 18 0.80 2.79 3.76
N THR A 19 0.26 1.87 4.58
CA THR A 19 -0.16 2.18 5.95
C THR A 19 1.00 2.65 6.81
N ARG A 20 2.13 1.91 6.82
CA ARG A 20 3.31 2.32 7.59
C ARG A 20 3.87 3.65 7.12
N MET A 21 3.85 3.93 5.81
CA MET A 21 4.29 5.22 5.26
C MET A 21 3.42 6.37 5.79
N ALA A 22 2.10 6.22 5.79
CA ALA A 22 1.19 7.25 6.32
C ALA A 22 1.37 7.45 7.84
N LEU A 23 1.45 6.37 8.62
CA LEU A 23 1.72 6.45 10.06
C LEU A 23 3.07 7.12 10.36
N ARG A 24 4.11 6.79 9.59
CA ARG A 24 5.45 7.37 9.72
C ARG A 24 5.46 8.88 9.46
N VAL A 25 4.83 9.32 8.36
CA VAL A 25 4.75 10.74 8.00
C VAL A 25 3.90 11.51 9.00
N ALA A 26 2.81 10.94 9.46
CA ALA A 26 1.99 11.54 10.51
C ALA A 26 2.68 11.59 11.89
N GLY A 27 3.86 10.98 12.06
CA GLY A 27 4.57 10.94 13.33
C GLY A 27 3.87 10.10 14.40
N ILE A 28 3.07 9.10 13.99
CA ILE A 28 2.31 8.25 14.90
C ILE A 28 3.16 7.05 15.33
N GLU A 29 3.38 6.95 16.63
CA GLU A 29 4.07 5.82 17.24
C GLU A 29 3.11 4.66 17.50
N TYR A 30 3.58 3.43 17.30
CA TYR A 30 2.81 2.20 17.50
C TYR A 30 3.72 1.01 17.83
N GLU A 31 3.20 0.01 18.51
CA GLU A 31 3.84 -1.30 18.62
C GLU A 31 3.74 -2.03 17.27
N HIS A 32 4.88 -2.30 16.64
CA HIS A 32 4.92 -3.07 15.40
C HIS A 32 4.86 -4.57 15.69
N ARG A 33 3.82 -5.24 15.19
CA ARG A 33 3.66 -6.69 15.25
C ARG A 33 3.83 -7.30 13.86
N GLU A 34 5.06 -7.71 13.54
CA GLU A 34 5.33 -8.39 12.26
C GLU A 34 4.73 -9.79 12.27
N VAL A 35 3.87 -10.10 11.31
CA VAL A 35 3.17 -11.38 11.22
C VAL A 35 3.73 -12.27 10.11
N LEU A 36 3.64 -13.58 10.31
CA LEU A 36 3.85 -14.55 9.26
C LEU A 36 2.49 -14.96 8.67
N LEU A 37 2.23 -14.64 7.40
CA LEU A 37 0.91 -14.85 6.77
C LEU A 37 0.45 -16.31 6.76
N LYS A 38 1.39 -17.26 6.81
CA LYS A 38 1.11 -18.71 6.87
C LYS A 38 0.77 -19.20 8.28
N ASP A 39 1.10 -18.40 9.30
CA ASP A 39 0.93 -18.74 10.70
C ASP A 39 0.60 -17.46 11.46
N LYS A 40 -0.68 -17.07 11.37
CA LYS A 40 -1.20 -15.82 11.92
C LYS A 40 -1.41 -15.96 13.42
N PRO A 41 -1.00 -14.95 14.22
CA PRO A 41 -1.24 -14.99 15.65
C PRO A 41 -2.74 -14.96 15.99
N ALA A 42 -3.14 -15.70 17.02
CA ALA A 42 -4.54 -15.77 17.47
C ALA A 42 -5.10 -14.37 17.81
N ASP A 43 -4.26 -13.49 18.34
CA ASP A 43 -4.66 -12.11 18.67
C ASP A 43 -5.07 -11.31 17.43
N LEU A 44 -4.38 -11.48 16.30
CA LEU A 44 -4.80 -10.85 15.03
C LEU A 44 -6.17 -11.37 14.59
N VAL A 45 -6.38 -12.70 14.64
CA VAL A 45 -7.65 -13.33 14.23
C VAL A 45 -8.80 -12.86 15.13
N ARG A 46 -8.52 -12.68 16.44
CA ARG A 46 -9.51 -12.22 17.41
C ARG A 46 -9.95 -10.79 17.18
N VAL A 47 -9.04 -9.87 16.80
CA VAL A 47 -9.36 -8.45 16.61
C VAL A 47 -9.86 -8.13 15.19
N SER A 48 -9.46 -8.91 14.20
CA SER A 48 -9.96 -8.81 12.82
C SER A 48 -10.19 -10.21 12.24
N PRO A 49 -11.44 -10.67 12.16
CA PRO A 49 -11.78 -12.00 11.63
C PRO A 49 -11.33 -12.22 10.17
N LYS A 50 -11.17 -11.16 9.38
CA LYS A 50 -10.55 -11.24 8.03
C LYS A 50 -9.14 -11.81 8.11
N ALA A 51 -8.46 -11.61 9.25
CA ALA A 51 -7.08 -12.03 9.48
C ALA A 51 -6.11 -11.60 8.36
N THR A 52 -6.37 -10.45 7.75
CA THR A 52 -5.49 -9.80 6.77
C THR A 52 -4.61 -8.77 7.47
N VAL A 53 -3.65 -8.21 6.75
CA VAL A 53 -2.82 -7.09 7.22
C VAL A 53 -2.85 -5.97 6.18
N PRO A 54 -2.79 -4.70 6.63
CA PRO A 54 -2.58 -4.21 8.00
C PRO A 54 -3.84 -4.27 8.87
N VAL A 55 -3.65 -4.30 10.20
CA VAL A 55 -4.70 -4.04 11.19
C VAL A 55 -4.13 -3.12 12.25
N LEU A 56 -4.77 -1.98 12.46
CA LEU A 56 -4.43 -1.02 13.52
C LEU A 56 -5.44 -1.14 14.66
N VAL A 57 -4.94 -1.40 15.85
CA VAL A 57 -5.75 -1.60 17.07
C VAL A 57 -5.44 -0.51 18.08
N PHE A 58 -6.48 0.07 18.65
CA PHE A 58 -6.39 1.03 19.74
C PHE A 58 -6.61 0.28 21.06
N GLU A 59 -5.55 0.05 21.82
CA GLU A 59 -5.71 -0.53 23.14
C GLU A 59 -6.36 0.46 24.10
N ALA A 60 -7.49 0.07 24.68
CA ALA A 60 -8.04 0.78 25.80
C ALA A 60 -7.23 0.45 27.07
N PRO A 61 -7.09 1.40 28.03
CA PRO A 61 -6.57 1.07 29.35
C PRO A 61 -7.39 -0.05 29.97
N VAL A 62 -6.72 -0.98 30.67
CA VAL A 62 -7.30 -2.20 31.27
C VAL A 62 -8.55 -1.93 32.16
N THR A 63 -8.76 -0.67 32.56
CA THR A 63 -9.86 -0.24 33.43
C THR A 63 -11.13 0.21 32.71
N GLN A 64 -11.12 0.27 31.37
CA GLN A 64 -12.28 0.66 30.58
C GLN A 64 -12.56 -0.41 29.54
N ALA A 65 -13.67 -1.13 29.70
CA ALA A 65 -14.23 -2.02 28.71
C ALA A 65 -15.11 -1.22 27.72
N PRO A 66 -14.56 -0.70 26.63
CA PRO A 66 -15.31 -0.40 25.44
C PRO A 66 -14.82 -1.31 24.31
N PRO A 67 -15.55 -1.40 23.18
CA PRO A 67 -15.02 -2.11 22.04
C PRO A 67 -13.68 -1.49 21.63
N LEU A 68 -12.68 -2.34 21.41
CA LEU A 68 -11.41 -1.97 20.79
C LEU A 68 -11.75 -1.27 19.46
N GLN A 69 -11.29 -0.04 19.29
CA GLN A 69 -11.38 0.58 17.97
C GLN A 69 -10.35 -0.12 17.08
N VAL A 70 -10.80 -0.68 15.97
CA VAL A 70 -9.98 -1.43 15.02
C VAL A 70 -10.18 -0.86 13.64
N PHE A 71 -9.09 -0.56 12.95
CA PHE A 71 -9.09 -0.32 11.52
C PHE A 71 -8.41 -1.50 10.83
N ASP A 72 -9.09 -2.16 9.91
CA ASP A 72 -8.58 -3.32 9.18
C ASP A 72 -8.58 -3.11 7.65
N GLU A 73 -8.79 -1.85 7.21
CA GLU A 73 -8.58 -1.41 5.84
C GLU A 73 -7.44 -0.38 5.78
N SER A 74 -6.49 -0.63 4.89
CA SER A 74 -5.28 0.19 4.81
C SER A 74 -5.54 1.64 4.43
N ILE A 75 -6.54 1.91 3.58
CA ILE A 75 -6.94 3.28 3.21
C ILE A 75 -7.50 4.01 4.42
N ASP A 76 -8.35 3.36 5.22
CA ASP A 76 -8.92 3.97 6.43
C ASP A 76 -7.82 4.31 7.44
N ILE A 77 -6.82 3.42 7.61
CA ILE A 77 -5.68 3.69 8.48
C ILE A 77 -4.86 4.89 7.95
N MET A 78 -4.60 4.95 6.64
CA MET A 78 -3.88 6.07 6.03
C MET A 78 -4.61 7.39 6.27
N ARG A 79 -5.93 7.42 6.01
CA ARG A 79 -6.75 8.62 6.20
C ARG A 79 -6.82 9.02 7.66
N TRP A 80 -7.04 8.06 8.55
CA TRP A 80 -7.04 8.33 9.98
C TRP A 80 -5.72 8.94 10.44
N ALA A 81 -4.59 8.38 10.01
CA ALA A 81 -3.27 8.86 10.40
C ALA A 81 -3.02 10.30 9.92
N LEU A 82 -3.28 10.56 8.65
CA LEU A 82 -3.08 11.88 8.05
C LEU A 82 -4.08 12.92 8.57
N ALA A 83 -5.29 12.50 8.98
CA ALA A 83 -6.23 13.39 9.66
C ALA A 83 -5.76 13.81 11.06
N GLN A 84 -4.86 13.05 11.73
CA GLN A 84 -4.24 13.49 12.98
C GLN A 84 -3.16 14.53 12.72
N HIS A 85 -2.32 14.30 11.72
CA HIS A 85 -1.23 15.21 11.34
C HIS A 85 -0.75 14.87 9.92
N ASP A 86 -0.79 15.86 9.03
CA ASP A 86 -0.39 15.73 7.63
C ASP A 86 0.65 16.80 7.26
N PRO A 87 1.89 16.66 7.74
CA PRO A 87 2.93 17.68 7.56
C PRO A 87 3.39 17.82 6.11
N GLU A 88 3.15 16.82 5.29
CA GLU A 88 3.50 16.81 3.87
C GLU A 88 2.30 17.09 2.95
N SER A 89 1.13 17.39 3.53
CA SER A 89 -0.08 17.76 2.79
C SER A 89 -0.54 16.70 1.78
N TRP A 90 -0.42 15.41 2.11
CA TRP A 90 -0.85 14.32 1.22
C TRP A 90 -2.36 14.31 0.97
N LEU A 91 -3.14 14.83 1.94
CA LEU A 91 -4.60 14.99 1.81
C LEU A 91 -5.00 16.31 1.16
N ALA A 92 -4.08 17.28 1.05
CA ALA A 92 -4.33 18.57 0.44
C ALA A 92 -4.26 18.46 -1.09
N GLY A 93 -5.10 17.61 -1.67
CA GLY A 93 -5.45 17.74 -3.09
C GLY A 93 -6.33 19.00 -3.29
N ASP A 94 -6.53 19.41 -4.53
CA ASP A 94 -7.59 20.36 -4.87
C ASP A 94 -8.89 19.90 -4.17
N PRO A 95 -9.55 20.73 -3.36
CA PRO A 95 -10.76 20.35 -2.62
C PRO A 95 -11.87 19.73 -3.47
N GLY A 96 -11.85 19.98 -4.79
CA GLY A 96 -12.75 19.35 -5.75
C GLY A 96 -12.29 17.97 -6.27
N THR A 97 -11.09 17.51 -5.91
CA THR A 97 -10.51 16.25 -6.44
C THR A 97 -10.38 15.12 -5.42
N GLN A 98 -10.64 15.37 -4.13
CA GLN A 98 -10.40 14.36 -3.09
C GLN A 98 -11.32 13.14 -3.25
N ASP A 99 -12.61 13.35 -3.48
CA ASP A 99 -13.56 12.25 -3.75
C ASP A 99 -13.16 11.50 -5.03
N ASN A 100 -12.69 12.23 -6.04
CA ASN A 100 -12.20 11.63 -7.28
C ASN A 100 -10.92 10.79 -7.07
N ILE A 101 -10.06 11.17 -6.12
CA ILE A 101 -8.84 10.40 -5.80
C ILE A 101 -9.20 9.08 -5.13
N ASP A 102 -10.18 9.06 -4.23
CA ASP A 102 -10.63 7.84 -3.57
C ASP A 102 -11.24 6.85 -4.55
N ASP A 103 -12.15 7.31 -5.38
CA ASP A 103 -12.75 6.51 -6.43
C ASP A 103 -11.70 6.00 -7.41
N TRP A 104 -10.71 6.82 -7.73
CA TRP A 104 -9.62 6.43 -8.61
C TRP A 104 -8.73 5.35 -7.97
N VAL A 105 -8.35 5.51 -6.70
CA VAL A 105 -7.57 4.50 -5.96
C VAL A 105 -8.34 3.19 -5.86
N ALA A 106 -9.63 3.24 -5.53
CA ALA A 106 -10.49 2.06 -5.47
C ALA A 106 -10.59 1.35 -6.83
N THR A 107 -10.76 2.13 -7.91
CA THR A 107 -10.80 1.61 -9.29
C THR A 107 -9.46 1.00 -9.69
N PHE A 108 -8.35 1.66 -9.37
CA PHE A 108 -7.01 1.10 -9.57
C PHE A 108 -6.86 -0.24 -8.85
N GLU A 109 -7.21 -0.33 -7.58
CA GLU A 109 -7.07 -1.56 -6.81
C GLU A 109 -7.93 -2.69 -7.37
N ALA A 110 -9.19 -2.40 -7.70
CA ALA A 110 -10.11 -3.39 -8.26
C ALA A 110 -9.61 -3.97 -9.59
N ASN A 111 -8.98 -3.15 -10.42
CA ASN A 111 -8.48 -3.56 -11.73
C ASN A 111 -7.06 -4.14 -11.69
N PHE A 112 -6.21 -3.66 -10.78
CA PHE A 112 -4.80 -4.04 -10.75
C PHE A 112 -4.51 -5.22 -9.85
N LYS A 113 -5.01 -5.21 -8.61
CA LYS A 113 -4.61 -6.18 -7.58
C LYS A 113 -4.96 -7.64 -7.90
N PRO A 114 -6.18 -7.98 -8.36
CA PRO A 114 -6.50 -9.36 -8.73
C PRO A 114 -5.62 -9.88 -9.87
N ASN A 115 -5.35 -9.03 -10.86
CA ASN A 115 -4.48 -9.37 -11.98
C ASN A 115 -3.01 -9.50 -11.55
N LEU A 116 -2.53 -8.64 -10.65
CA LEU A 116 -1.19 -8.77 -10.07
C LEU A 116 -1.02 -10.09 -9.30
N ASP A 117 -2.02 -10.50 -8.53
CA ASP A 117 -1.98 -11.77 -7.79
C ASP A 117 -2.00 -12.96 -8.75
N ALA A 118 -2.87 -12.94 -9.75
CA ALA A 118 -2.93 -13.98 -10.76
C ALA A 118 -1.62 -14.07 -11.57
N TYR A 119 -0.98 -12.94 -11.88
CA TYR A 119 0.33 -12.93 -12.53
C TYR A 119 1.43 -13.48 -11.62
N LYS A 120 1.45 -13.06 -10.35
CA LYS A 120 2.53 -13.38 -9.41
C LYS A 120 2.46 -14.80 -8.86
N TYR A 121 1.25 -15.30 -8.62
CA TYR A 121 1.00 -16.59 -7.95
C TYR A 121 0.29 -17.60 -8.85
N GLY A 122 0.06 -17.24 -10.11
CA GLY A 122 -0.55 -18.13 -11.10
C GLY A 122 0.25 -19.39 -11.30
N ASP A 123 -0.45 -20.45 -11.68
CA ASP A 123 0.14 -21.73 -12.02
C ASP A 123 0.38 -21.77 -13.55
N ASP A 124 1.56 -22.14 -13.98
CA ASP A 124 1.94 -22.25 -15.41
C ASP A 124 2.05 -23.71 -15.88
N ARG A 125 1.68 -24.67 -15.01
CA ARG A 125 1.81 -26.11 -15.31
C ARG A 125 0.82 -26.64 -16.36
N THR A 126 -0.24 -25.89 -16.65
CA THR A 126 -1.17 -26.21 -17.72
C THR A 126 -1.24 -25.05 -18.73
N THR A 127 -1.55 -25.36 -20.01
CA THR A 127 -1.69 -24.33 -21.04
C THR A 127 -2.73 -23.28 -20.66
N GLU A 128 -3.89 -23.70 -20.15
CA GLU A 128 -4.95 -22.81 -19.73
C GLU A 128 -4.53 -21.87 -18.58
N ALA A 129 -3.85 -22.41 -17.57
CA ALA A 129 -3.34 -21.61 -16.45
C ALA A 129 -2.27 -20.62 -16.90
N ALA A 130 -1.37 -21.00 -17.81
CA ALA A 130 -0.37 -20.11 -18.39
C ALA A 130 -1.01 -18.98 -19.23
N GLU A 131 -2.09 -19.28 -19.97
CA GLU A 131 -2.87 -18.28 -20.71
C GLU A 131 -3.55 -17.28 -19.75
N GLN A 132 -4.16 -17.75 -18.67
CA GLN A 132 -4.78 -16.90 -17.65
C GLN A 132 -3.74 -16.00 -16.98
N GLN A 133 -2.58 -16.52 -16.62
CA GLN A 133 -1.48 -15.72 -16.05
C GLN A 133 -1.00 -14.66 -17.05
N THR A 134 -0.88 -15.02 -18.34
CA THR A 134 -0.49 -14.08 -19.40
C THR A 134 -1.54 -12.98 -19.58
N LEU A 135 -2.84 -13.33 -19.55
CA LEU A 135 -3.91 -12.35 -19.63
C LEU A 135 -3.90 -11.38 -18.44
N ALA A 136 -3.75 -11.91 -17.23
CA ALA A 136 -3.64 -11.12 -16.01
C ALA A 136 -2.46 -10.13 -16.08
N ARG A 137 -1.31 -10.59 -16.52
CA ARG A 137 -0.13 -9.76 -16.77
C ARG A 137 -0.43 -8.63 -17.76
N ARG A 138 -1.04 -8.94 -18.92
CA ARG A 138 -1.39 -7.93 -19.93
C ARG A 138 -2.35 -6.87 -19.39
N ARG A 139 -3.32 -7.26 -18.55
CA ARG A 139 -4.22 -6.33 -17.87
C ARG A 139 -3.46 -5.38 -16.94
N CYS A 140 -2.50 -5.90 -16.17
CA CYS A 140 -1.62 -5.05 -15.39
C CYS A 140 -0.83 -4.09 -16.27
N GLU A 141 -0.25 -4.56 -17.38
CA GLU A 141 0.54 -3.75 -18.32
C GLU A 141 -0.28 -2.60 -18.93
N GLN A 142 -1.59 -2.80 -19.19
CA GLN A 142 -2.49 -1.73 -19.61
C GLN A 142 -2.63 -0.63 -18.56
N VAL A 143 -2.89 -1.01 -17.30
CA VAL A 143 -2.97 -0.04 -16.19
C VAL A 143 -1.64 0.70 -16.01
N LEU A 144 -0.50 0.01 -16.11
CA LEU A 144 0.82 0.64 -16.04
C LEU A 144 1.05 1.66 -17.17
N ALA A 145 0.57 1.36 -18.38
CA ALA A 145 0.65 2.29 -19.50
C ALA A 145 -0.21 3.55 -19.26
N GLU A 146 -1.40 3.38 -18.68
CA GLU A 146 -2.26 4.52 -18.28
C GLU A 146 -1.59 5.41 -17.23
N LEU A 147 -0.97 4.81 -16.21
CA LEU A 147 -0.20 5.54 -15.20
C LEU A 147 0.99 6.29 -15.83
N ASN A 148 1.73 5.64 -16.74
CA ASN A 148 2.82 6.29 -17.45
C ASN A 148 2.35 7.49 -18.27
N ASN A 149 1.21 7.38 -18.95
CA ASN A 149 0.64 8.48 -19.75
C ASN A 149 0.17 9.62 -18.83
N ARG A 150 -0.41 9.34 -17.67
CA ARG A 150 -0.76 10.36 -16.68
C ARG A 150 0.48 11.11 -16.18
N LEU A 151 1.51 10.39 -15.77
CA LEU A 151 2.78 10.99 -15.34
C LEU A 151 3.43 11.82 -16.47
N LYS A 152 3.38 11.33 -17.72
CA LYS A 152 3.87 12.06 -18.88
C LYS A 152 3.11 13.39 -19.07
N ALA A 153 1.79 13.37 -18.98
CA ALA A 153 0.97 14.58 -19.11
C ALA A 153 1.30 15.59 -18.01
N ASN A 154 1.47 15.14 -16.78
CA ASN A 154 1.80 15.99 -15.63
C ASN A 154 3.22 16.56 -15.72
N THR A 155 4.16 15.87 -16.38
CA THR A 155 5.52 16.40 -16.59
C THR A 155 5.50 17.69 -17.45
N ALA A 156 4.53 17.88 -18.34
CA ALA A 156 4.35 19.13 -19.08
C ALA A 156 4.06 20.33 -18.15
N SER A 157 3.47 20.08 -16.98
CA SER A 157 3.22 21.06 -15.90
C SER A 157 4.32 21.03 -14.82
N GLN A 158 5.48 20.44 -15.12
CA GLN A 158 6.61 20.26 -14.18
C GLN A 158 6.30 19.38 -12.97
N SER A 159 5.18 18.66 -12.97
CA SER A 159 4.86 17.69 -11.93
C SER A 159 5.44 16.30 -12.24
N ASN A 160 5.83 15.63 -11.18
CA ASN A 160 6.36 14.26 -11.22
C ASN A 160 5.46 13.26 -10.45
N TYR A 161 4.23 13.64 -10.17
CA TYR A 161 3.29 12.90 -9.33
C TYR A 161 2.01 12.55 -10.11
N LEU A 162 1.24 11.61 -9.60
CA LEU A 162 0.02 11.14 -10.26
C LEU A 162 -1.09 12.18 -10.30
N PHE A 163 -1.17 13.03 -9.27
CA PHE A 163 -2.14 14.12 -9.17
C PHE A 163 -1.44 15.37 -8.62
N GLY A 164 -1.78 16.52 -9.20
CA GLY A 164 -1.25 17.81 -8.74
C GLY A 164 0.26 17.99 -8.93
N GLU A 165 0.80 19.01 -8.28
CA GLU A 165 2.20 19.41 -8.38
C GLU A 165 3.08 18.81 -7.28
N GLN A 166 2.47 18.23 -6.26
CA GLN A 166 3.14 17.66 -5.08
C GLN A 166 2.81 16.19 -4.90
N LEU A 167 3.65 15.52 -4.12
CA LEU A 167 3.39 14.17 -3.65
C LEU A 167 2.06 14.13 -2.92
N GLY A 168 1.18 13.23 -3.34
CA GLY A 168 -0.16 13.12 -2.78
C GLY A 168 -0.53 11.71 -2.32
N PHE A 169 -1.72 11.63 -1.75
CA PHE A 169 -2.30 10.39 -1.23
C PHE A 169 -2.31 9.27 -2.28
N ALA A 170 -2.69 9.57 -3.52
CA ALA A 170 -2.75 8.58 -4.60
C ALA A 170 -1.39 7.94 -4.90
N ASP A 171 -0.31 8.74 -4.91
CA ASP A 171 1.04 8.22 -5.15
C ASP A 171 1.42 7.18 -4.10
N VAL A 172 1.22 7.49 -2.82
CA VAL A 172 1.53 6.60 -1.70
C VAL A 172 0.62 5.37 -1.72
N ALA A 173 -0.65 5.55 -2.06
CA ALA A 173 -1.64 4.46 -2.10
C ALA A 173 -1.27 3.39 -3.14
N VAL A 174 -0.78 3.79 -4.32
CA VAL A 174 -0.55 2.83 -5.42
C VAL A 174 0.91 2.37 -5.56
N PHE A 175 1.89 3.16 -5.11
CA PHE A 175 3.31 2.85 -5.23
C PHE A 175 3.68 1.40 -4.83
N PRO A 176 3.23 0.87 -3.67
CA PRO A 176 3.64 -0.46 -3.24
C PRO A 176 3.18 -1.58 -4.17
N PHE A 177 2.08 -1.39 -4.88
CA PHE A 177 1.57 -2.37 -5.85
C PHE A 177 2.38 -2.36 -7.14
N ILE A 178 2.74 -1.16 -7.63
CA ILE A 178 3.61 -1.02 -8.81
C ILE A 178 4.99 -1.61 -8.52
N ARG A 179 5.54 -1.32 -7.32
CA ARG A 179 6.77 -1.95 -6.83
C ARG A 179 6.65 -3.48 -6.80
N GLN A 180 5.52 -4.01 -6.32
CA GLN A 180 5.32 -5.46 -6.26
C GLN A 180 5.28 -6.08 -7.66
N TYR A 181 4.59 -5.44 -8.62
CA TYR A 181 4.55 -5.88 -10.01
C TYR A 181 5.96 -5.89 -10.63
N ALA A 182 6.69 -4.79 -10.53
CA ALA A 182 8.03 -4.67 -11.08
C ALA A 182 9.03 -5.67 -10.46
N ALA A 183 8.77 -6.14 -9.25
CA ALA A 183 9.60 -7.14 -8.57
C ALA A 183 9.26 -8.60 -8.93
N VAL A 184 8.20 -8.85 -9.68
CA VAL A 184 7.89 -10.21 -10.23
C VAL A 184 8.89 -10.54 -11.34
N ASP A 185 9.07 -9.62 -12.28
CA ASP A 185 10.01 -9.72 -13.38
C ASP A 185 10.50 -8.32 -13.76
N ARG A 186 11.69 -7.96 -13.24
CA ARG A 186 12.26 -6.62 -13.43
C ARG A 186 12.68 -6.35 -14.86
N ASP A 187 13.21 -7.35 -15.55
CA ASP A 187 13.69 -7.20 -16.92
C ASP A 187 12.51 -6.96 -17.87
N ARG A 188 11.44 -7.69 -17.65
CA ARG A 188 10.19 -7.48 -18.37
C ARG A 188 9.59 -6.09 -18.09
N PHE A 189 9.54 -5.67 -16.82
CA PHE A 189 9.06 -4.32 -16.47
C PHE A 189 9.85 -3.24 -17.23
N ASN A 190 11.18 -3.37 -17.28
CA ASN A 190 12.05 -2.45 -18.00
C ASN A 190 11.81 -2.48 -19.52
N ALA A 191 11.53 -3.67 -20.06
CA ALA A 191 11.23 -3.85 -21.50
C ALA A 191 9.91 -3.19 -21.95
N LEU A 192 9.02 -2.82 -21.03
CA LEU A 192 7.80 -2.07 -21.36
C LEU A 192 8.08 -0.63 -21.80
N GLN A 193 9.30 -0.12 -21.56
CA GLN A 193 9.73 1.23 -21.94
C GLN A 193 8.82 2.36 -21.40
N LEU A 194 8.20 2.16 -20.24
CA LEU A 194 7.33 3.12 -19.56
C LEU A 194 8.19 4.13 -18.78
N THR A 195 8.89 5.01 -19.49
CA THR A 195 9.96 5.88 -18.95
C THR A 195 9.50 6.72 -17.76
N HIS A 196 8.33 7.37 -17.86
CA HIS A 196 7.84 8.23 -16.78
C HIS A 196 7.48 7.42 -15.52
N LEU A 197 6.84 6.26 -15.70
CA LEU A 197 6.51 5.35 -14.59
C LEU A 197 7.76 4.72 -13.98
N THR A 198 8.75 4.35 -14.78
CA THR A 198 10.02 3.81 -14.29
C THR A 198 10.76 4.86 -13.45
N ASN A 199 10.86 6.09 -13.91
CA ASN A 199 11.48 7.18 -13.18
C ASN A 199 10.73 7.49 -11.87
N TRP A 200 9.40 7.46 -11.90
CA TRP A 200 8.56 7.63 -10.72
C TRP A 200 8.80 6.51 -9.70
N LEU A 201 8.81 5.24 -10.16
CA LEU A 201 9.10 4.09 -9.29
C LEU A 201 10.51 4.14 -8.70
N ASP A 202 11.52 4.49 -9.50
CA ASP A 202 12.92 4.54 -9.05
C ASP A 202 13.16 5.64 -8.01
N ARG A 203 12.42 6.75 -8.08
CA ARG A 203 12.43 7.77 -7.01
C ARG A 203 11.87 7.20 -5.71
N TRP A 204 10.72 6.52 -5.77
CA TRP A 204 10.12 5.88 -4.60
C TRP A 204 11.04 4.85 -3.96
N LEU A 205 11.72 4.03 -4.74
CA LEU A 205 12.62 3.01 -4.23
C LEU A 205 13.83 3.58 -3.48
N LYS A 206 14.13 4.86 -3.68
CA LYS A 206 15.21 5.60 -3.01
C LYS A 206 14.70 6.55 -1.93
N ASP A 207 13.39 6.71 -1.82
CA ASP A 207 12.76 7.65 -0.90
C ASP A 207 12.92 7.16 0.54
N HIS A 208 13.38 8.05 1.42
CA HIS A 208 13.58 7.73 2.84
C HIS A 208 12.30 7.26 3.53
N ARG A 209 11.13 7.82 3.17
CA ARG A 209 9.82 7.42 3.74
C ARG A 209 9.50 5.95 3.47
N PHE A 210 9.89 5.45 2.29
CA PHE A 210 9.76 4.04 1.95
C PHE A 210 10.85 3.21 2.61
N LEU A 211 12.11 3.64 2.56
CA LEU A 211 13.24 2.87 3.11
C LEU A 211 13.10 2.64 4.61
N ASP A 212 12.68 3.67 5.36
CA ASP A 212 12.48 3.60 6.81
C ASP A 212 11.43 2.53 7.19
N VAL A 213 10.33 2.46 6.45
CA VAL A 213 9.26 1.48 6.75
C VAL A 213 9.54 0.07 6.23
N MET A 214 10.64 -0.12 5.52
CA MET A 214 11.10 -1.43 5.03
C MET A 214 12.12 -2.09 5.94
N GLU A 215 12.39 -1.53 7.11
CA GLU A 215 13.17 -2.18 8.14
C GLU A 215 12.62 -3.57 8.48
N LYS A 216 13.54 -4.50 8.80
CA LYS A 216 13.16 -5.86 9.19
C LYS A 216 12.88 -5.91 10.68
N HIS A 217 11.66 -6.29 11.02
CA HIS A 217 11.28 -6.60 12.38
C HIS A 217 11.28 -8.12 12.61
N PRO A 218 11.62 -8.59 13.83
CA PRO A 218 11.44 -9.98 14.21
C PRO A 218 9.95 -10.33 14.16
N ARG A 219 9.66 -11.61 13.88
CA ARG A 219 8.28 -12.10 13.98
C ARG A 219 7.76 -11.88 15.40
N TRP A 220 6.61 -11.24 15.50
CA TRP A 220 5.94 -11.05 16.77
C TRP A 220 5.38 -12.40 17.32
N GLN A 221 5.53 -12.59 18.62
CA GLN A 221 4.96 -13.71 19.38
C GLN A 221 4.30 -13.15 20.62
N ALA A 222 3.12 -13.69 20.96
CA ALA A 222 2.47 -13.34 22.23
C ALA A 222 3.40 -13.74 23.39
N ALA A 223 3.44 -12.91 24.42
CA ALA A 223 4.07 -13.31 25.69
C ALA A 223 3.32 -14.53 26.25
N LEU A 224 4.08 -15.54 26.69
CA LEU A 224 3.55 -16.74 27.33
C LEU A 224 2.92 -16.40 28.69
#